data_2c51e94c11e518c4f51c3e827711dd70
#
_entry.id   2c51e94c11e518c4f51c3e827711dd70
#
_cell.length_a   1.000
_cell.length_b   1.000
_cell.length_c   1.000
_cell.angle_alpha   90.00
_cell.angle_beta   90.00
_cell.angle_gamma   90.00
#
_symmetry.space_group_name_H-M   'P 1'
#
loop_
_entity.id
_entity.type
_entity.pdbx_description
1 polymer ?
#
loop_
_entity_poly.entity_id
_entity_poly.type
_entity_poly.pdbx_seq_one_letter_code
_entity_poly.pdbx_strand_id
1 'polypeptide(L)'
;SLIQVNTDLPVLMSRAVDLGCHEGYPGHHVLNMLLEQRLYKDRGWIEFTVYPLYSPMSFIAEGSANFGIELAFEGREREAFDKEALYPLAGLDPKLADRDNELQRVRGELSGARLTIAKEYLDGRISRPQAVQLAQKYQLLSPERAEQSIAFVDRYRSYVINYGLGLDLVRDFVDSAGPDQETRWAAMERILSEPTVLADLMRGPNPR
;
A
#
# COMPACT_ATOMS: atom_id res chain seq x y z
N SER A 1 -14.95 -11.00 3.97
CA SER A 1 -13.69 -11.23 3.23
C SER A 1 -12.84 -12.30 3.91
N LEU A 2 -12.00 -12.98 3.14
CA LEU A 2 -11.01 -13.95 3.63
C LEU A 2 -9.62 -13.40 3.28
N ILE A 3 -8.76 -13.26 4.28
CA ILE A 3 -7.36 -12.89 4.09
C ILE A 3 -6.51 -14.16 4.21
N GLN A 4 -5.70 -14.44 3.18
CA GLN A 4 -4.77 -15.56 3.16
C GLN A 4 -3.34 -15.04 3.26
N VAL A 5 -2.56 -15.60 4.19
CA VAL A 5 -1.16 -15.22 4.38
C VAL A 5 -0.27 -16.41 4.01
N ASN A 6 0.68 -16.18 3.10
CA ASN A 6 1.69 -17.17 2.78
C ASN A 6 2.73 -17.25 3.90
N THR A 7 2.87 -18.43 4.49
CA THR A 7 3.79 -18.71 5.59
C THR A 7 5.02 -19.54 5.17
N ASP A 8 5.24 -19.75 3.87
CA ASP A 8 6.44 -20.47 3.36
C ASP A 8 7.75 -19.72 3.70
N LEU A 9 7.65 -18.39 3.81
CA LEU A 9 8.74 -17.57 4.34
C LEU A 9 8.29 -16.85 5.61
N PRO A 10 9.22 -16.54 6.53
CA PRO A 10 8.89 -15.82 7.76
C PRO A 10 8.16 -14.51 7.47
N VAL A 11 7.03 -14.30 8.14
CA VAL A 11 6.31 -13.03 8.11
C VAL A 11 6.96 -12.10 9.13
N LEU A 12 7.41 -10.93 8.67
CA LEU A 12 7.94 -9.92 9.58
C LEU A 12 6.80 -9.34 10.42
N MET A 13 7.04 -9.18 11.72
CA MET A 13 6.06 -8.64 12.66
C MET A 13 5.57 -7.25 12.26
N SER A 14 6.46 -6.38 11.79
CA SER A 14 6.11 -5.05 11.28
C SER A 14 5.08 -5.06 10.14
N ARG A 15 4.93 -6.21 9.46
CA ARG A 15 3.92 -6.41 8.41
C ARG A 15 2.54 -6.78 8.95
N ALA A 16 2.40 -7.16 10.21
CA ALA A 16 1.10 -7.62 10.73
C ALA A 16 0.03 -6.53 10.66
N VAL A 17 0.35 -5.34 11.14
CA VAL A 17 -0.54 -4.17 11.07
C VAL A 17 -0.74 -3.72 9.62
N ASP A 18 0.35 -3.65 8.84
CA ASP A 18 0.28 -3.26 7.42
C ASP A 18 -0.66 -4.17 6.63
N LEU A 19 -0.56 -5.51 6.81
CA LEU A 19 -1.46 -6.45 6.15
C LEU A 19 -2.90 -6.31 6.66
N GLY A 20 -3.10 -6.14 7.97
CA GLY A 20 -4.42 -5.93 8.54
C GLY A 20 -5.11 -4.69 8.00
N CYS A 21 -4.39 -3.58 7.87
CA CYS A 21 -4.91 -2.34 7.29
C CYS A 21 -5.09 -2.45 5.77
N HIS A 22 -4.07 -2.95 5.05
CA HIS A 22 -4.07 -3.04 3.60
C HIS A 22 -5.18 -3.95 3.07
N GLU A 23 -5.30 -5.16 3.62
CA GLU A 23 -6.32 -6.13 3.18
C GLU A 23 -7.69 -5.87 3.83
N GLY A 24 -7.70 -5.33 5.06
CA GLY A 24 -8.91 -5.15 5.87
C GLY A 24 -9.39 -3.70 5.92
N TYR A 25 -9.07 -3.02 7.01
CA TYR A 25 -9.57 -1.69 7.35
C TYR A 25 -8.41 -0.69 7.48
N PRO A 26 -8.38 0.36 6.63
CA PRO A 26 -9.39 0.83 5.66
C PRO A 26 -9.14 0.38 4.21
N GLY A 27 -8.38 -0.70 3.99
CA GLY A 27 -7.88 -1.11 2.68
C GLY A 27 -8.90 -1.82 1.77
N HIS A 28 -8.45 -2.90 1.11
CA HIS A 28 -9.21 -3.58 0.05
C HIS A 28 -10.61 -4.05 0.46
N HIS A 29 -10.79 -4.52 1.70
CA HIS A 29 -12.12 -4.94 2.16
C HIS A 29 -13.11 -3.76 2.16
N VAL A 30 -12.70 -2.62 2.71
CA VAL A 30 -13.57 -1.43 2.79
C VAL A 30 -13.85 -0.88 1.40
N LEU A 31 -12.83 -0.76 0.54
CA LEU A 31 -13.01 -0.33 -0.85
C LEU A 31 -14.07 -1.19 -1.55
N ASN A 32 -13.88 -2.51 -1.56
CA ASN A 32 -14.79 -3.40 -2.28
C ASN A 32 -16.21 -3.39 -1.69
N MET A 33 -16.33 -3.31 -0.36
CA MET A 33 -17.64 -3.20 0.32
C MET A 33 -18.36 -1.91 -0.07
N LEU A 34 -17.67 -0.77 -0.07
CA LEU A 34 -18.28 0.53 -0.40
C LEU A 34 -18.65 0.62 -1.89
N LEU A 35 -17.78 0.17 -2.79
CA LEU A 35 -18.09 0.12 -4.22
C LEU A 35 -19.27 -0.80 -4.51
N GLU A 36 -19.32 -1.99 -3.90
CA GLU A 36 -20.47 -2.90 -4.02
C GLU A 36 -21.75 -2.24 -3.53
N GLN A 37 -21.73 -1.59 -2.36
CA GLN A 37 -22.91 -0.96 -1.80
C GLN A 37 -23.33 0.25 -2.63
N ARG A 38 -22.45 1.21 -2.84
CA ARG A 38 -22.76 2.52 -3.44
C ARG A 38 -22.99 2.44 -4.96
N LEU A 39 -22.20 1.65 -5.66
CA LEU A 39 -22.26 1.64 -7.13
C LEU A 39 -23.13 0.50 -7.66
N TYR A 40 -22.97 -0.71 -7.16
CA TYR A 40 -23.75 -1.83 -7.64
C TYR A 40 -25.16 -1.88 -7.02
N LYS A 41 -25.30 -1.89 -5.67
CA LYS A 41 -26.61 -2.07 -5.04
C LYS A 41 -27.46 -0.81 -5.13
N ASP A 42 -26.91 0.37 -4.85
CA ASP A 42 -27.68 1.62 -4.78
C ASP A 42 -27.92 2.23 -6.17
N ARG A 43 -26.91 2.18 -7.08
CA ARG A 43 -27.00 2.79 -8.42
C ARG A 43 -27.26 1.80 -9.56
N GLY A 44 -27.15 0.48 -9.31
CA GLY A 44 -27.38 -0.57 -10.31
C GLY A 44 -26.27 -0.68 -11.35
N TRP A 45 -25.06 -0.19 -11.08
CA TRP A 45 -23.93 -0.22 -12.02
C TRP A 45 -23.26 -1.58 -11.98
N ILE A 46 -23.73 -2.47 -12.86
CA ILE A 46 -23.31 -3.88 -12.90
C ILE A 46 -21.82 -4.07 -13.24
N GLU A 47 -21.20 -3.13 -13.95
CA GLU A 47 -19.77 -3.13 -14.30
C GLU A 47 -18.85 -3.18 -13.09
N PHE A 48 -19.31 -2.69 -11.94
CA PHE A 48 -18.56 -2.76 -10.68
C PHE A 48 -18.62 -4.11 -9.96
N THR A 49 -19.30 -5.09 -10.53
CA THR A 49 -19.22 -6.50 -10.08
C THR A 49 -17.99 -7.22 -10.63
N VAL A 50 -17.27 -6.63 -11.58
CA VAL A 50 -16.06 -7.18 -12.19
C VAL A 50 -14.87 -6.31 -11.83
N TYR A 51 -13.81 -6.93 -11.31
CA TYR A 51 -12.56 -6.24 -10.97
C TYR A 51 -11.45 -6.63 -11.96
N PRO A 52 -11.17 -5.81 -13.00
CA PRO A 52 -10.09 -6.10 -13.93
C PRO A 52 -8.75 -5.67 -13.31
N LEU A 53 -7.87 -6.66 -13.10
CA LEU A 53 -6.58 -6.45 -12.40
C LEU A 53 -5.69 -5.37 -13.07
N TYR A 54 -5.62 -5.36 -14.40
CA TYR A 54 -4.84 -4.37 -15.16
C TYR A 54 -5.73 -3.19 -15.61
N SER A 55 -6.25 -2.47 -14.63
CA SER A 55 -7.11 -1.31 -14.87
C SER A 55 -6.77 -0.16 -13.92
N PRO A 56 -7.28 1.05 -14.18
CA PRO A 56 -7.18 2.16 -13.23
C PRO A 56 -7.74 1.84 -11.84
N MET A 57 -8.68 0.89 -11.72
CA MET A 57 -9.22 0.46 -10.42
C MET A 57 -8.12 -0.12 -9.53
N SER A 58 -7.20 -0.92 -10.07
CA SER A 58 -6.10 -1.49 -9.28
C SER A 58 -5.12 -0.43 -8.80
N PHE A 59 -4.90 0.62 -9.59
CA PHE A 59 -4.07 1.74 -9.17
C PHE A 59 -4.65 2.44 -7.94
N ILE A 60 -5.95 2.70 -7.96
CA ILE A 60 -6.69 3.28 -6.84
C ILE A 60 -6.70 2.32 -5.65
N ALA A 61 -7.02 1.04 -5.88
CA ALA A 61 -7.13 0.04 -4.83
C ALA A 61 -5.82 -0.15 -4.05
N GLU A 62 -4.69 -0.32 -4.74
CA GLU A 62 -3.38 -0.48 -4.10
C GLU A 62 -2.90 0.82 -3.45
N GLY A 63 -3.09 1.95 -4.12
CA GLY A 63 -2.73 3.26 -3.58
C GLY A 63 -3.48 3.59 -2.31
N SER A 64 -4.81 3.43 -2.31
CA SER A 64 -5.64 3.70 -1.15
C SER A 64 -5.41 2.71 0.00
N ALA A 65 -5.19 1.42 -0.31
CA ALA A 65 -4.89 0.42 0.71
C ALA A 65 -3.57 0.71 1.43
N ASN A 66 -2.52 1.11 0.71
CA ASN A 66 -1.24 1.50 1.29
C ASN A 66 -1.34 2.81 2.08
N PHE A 67 -2.01 3.83 1.53
CA PHE A 67 -2.19 5.10 2.25
C PHE A 67 -3.07 4.95 3.48
N GLY A 68 -4.06 4.06 3.44
CA GLY A 68 -4.94 3.78 4.57
C GLY A 68 -4.19 3.35 5.83
N ILE A 69 -3.01 2.71 5.68
CA ILE A 69 -2.14 2.36 6.81
C ILE A 69 -1.66 3.63 7.53
N GLU A 70 -1.23 4.63 6.76
CA GLU A 70 -0.75 5.91 7.31
C GLU A 70 -1.91 6.75 7.89
N LEU A 71 -3.06 6.72 7.24
CA LEU A 71 -4.25 7.47 7.67
C LEU A 71 -4.88 6.89 8.93
N ALA A 72 -4.76 5.58 9.17
CA ALA A 72 -5.34 4.91 10.33
C ALA A 72 -4.67 5.26 11.66
N PHE A 73 -3.45 5.80 11.62
CA PHE A 73 -2.68 6.15 12.82
C PHE A 73 -2.24 7.62 12.78
N GLU A 74 -2.59 8.37 13.80
CA GLU A 74 -2.15 9.76 13.92
C GLU A 74 -0.80 9.87 14.63
N GLY A 75 0.07 10.74 14.10
CA GLY A 75 1.33 11.06 14.75
C GLY A 75 2.17 9.83 15.06
N ARG A 76 2.28 9.48 16.35
CA ARG A 76 3.06 8.33 16.84
C ARG A 76 2.20 7.16 17.35
N GLU A 77 0.93 7.12 17.04
CA GLU A 77 0.03 6.06 17.52
C GLU A 77 0.46 4.67 17.04
N ARG A 78 0.98 4.56 15.80
CA ARG A 78 1.51 3.31 15.27
C ARG A 78 2.69 2.81 16.11
N GLU A 79 3.61 3.68 16.45
CA GLU A 79 4.79 3.34 17.27
C GLU A 79 4.38 2.91 18.68
N ALA A 80 3.40 3.61 19.27
CA ALA A 80 2.83 3.24 20.57
C ALA A 80 2.15 1.87 20.53
N PHE A 81 1.33 1.62 19.50
CA PHE A 81 0.67 0.32 19.30
C PHE A 81 1.68 -0.82 19.13
N ASP A 82 2.71 -0.63 18.31
CA ASP A 82 3.76 -1.62 18.13
C ASP A 82 4.41 -1.97 19.49
N LYS A 83 4.76 -0.98 20.27
CA LYS A 83 5.44 -1.14 21.55
C LYS A 83 4.56 -1.74 22.65
N GLU A 84 3.31 -1.29 22.74
CA GLU A 84 2.42 -1.63 23.87
C GLU A 84 1.59 -2.88 23.59
N ALA A 85 1.29 -3.19 22.34
CA ALA A 85 0.45 -4.30 21.96
C ALA A 85 1.17 -5.36 21.12
N LEU A 86 1.76 -4.97 19.98
CA LEU A 86 2.24 -5.93 19.00
C LEU A 86 3.48 -6.71 19.50
N TYR A 87 4.45 -6.03 20.09
CA TYR A 87 5.66 -6.66 20.63
C TYR A 87 5.35 -7.63 21.77
N PRO A 88 4.55 -7.27 22.80
CA PRO A 88 4.12 -8.20 23.82
C PRO A 88 3.36 -9.42 23.28
N LEU A 89 2.44 -9.22 22.33
CA LEU A 89 1.70 -10.32 21.69
C LEU A 89 2.63 -11.28 20.94
N ALA A 90 3.71 -10.78 20.36
CA ALA A 90 4.71 -11.59 19.68
C ALA A 90 5.73 -12.23 20.63
N GLY A 91 5.65 -11.96 21.94
CA GLY A 91 6.63 -12.44 22.93
C GLY A 91 8.00 -11.77 22.82
N LEU A 92 8.07 -10.55 22.25
CA LEU A 92 9.29 -9.78 22.05
C LEU A 92 9.42 -8.68 23.11
N ASP A 93 10.67 -8.26 23.36
CA ASP A 93 10.93 -7.15 24.29
C ASP A 93 10.43 -5.83 23.68
N PRO A 94 9.47 -5.13 24.33
CA PRO A 94 8.94 -3.85 23.85
C PRO A 94 10.01 -2.76 23.65
N LYS A 95 11.15 -2.87 24.33
CA LYS A 95 12.28 -1.91 24.15
C LYS A 95 12.90 -1.97 22.74
N LEU A 96 12.69 -3.06 22.01
CA LEU A 96 13.16 -3.18 20.63
C LEU A 96 12.30 -2.39 19.65
N ALA A 97 11.05 -2.07 20.00
CA ALA A 97 10.10 -1.38 19.12
C ALA A 97 10.64 -0.02 18.62
N ASP A 98 11.24 0.77 19.49
CA ASP A 98 11.76 2.10 19.12
C ASP A 98 12.84 2.00 18.03
N ARG A 99 13.72 0.98 18.11
CA ARG A 99 14.77 0.75 17.10
C ARG A 99 14.20 0.20 15.79
N ASP A 100 13.21 -0.68 15.87
CA ASP A 100 12.55 -1.19 14.66
C ASP A 100 11.78 -0.09 13.94
N ASN A 101 11.04 0.74 14.66
CA ASN A 101 10.33 1.88 14.10
C ASN A 101 11.28 2.87 13.42
N GLU A 102 12.43 3.17 14.03
CA GLU A 102 13.46 3.99 13.39
C GLU A 102 14.01 3.32 12.12
N LEU A 103 14.25 2.01 12.14
CA LEU A 103 14.67 1.26 10.95
C LEU A 103 13.61 1.32 9.84
N GLN A 104 12.33 1.14 10.17
CA GLN A 104 11.24 1.23 9.19
C GLN A 104 11.16 2.64 8.60
N ARG A 105 11.32 3.69 9.40
CA ARG A 105 11.37 5.07 8.94
C ARG A 105 12.50 5.30 7.91
N VAL A 106 13.72 4.87 8.24
CA VAL A 106 14.88 5.00 7.32
C VAL A 106 14.68 4.17 6.06
N ARG A 107 14.10 2.98 6.18
CA ARG A 107 13.75 2.15 5.00
C ARG A 107 12.71 2.83 4.11
N GLY A 108 11.78 3.58 4.69
CA GLY A 108 10.80 4.37 3.94
C GLY A 108 11.45 5.36 2.97
N GLU A 109 12.60 5.93 3.32
CA GLU A 109 13.37 6.84 2.45
C GLU A 109 13.88 6.15 1.17
N LEU A 110 13.99 4.81 1.19
CA LEU A 110 14.37 3.98 0.05
C LEU A 110 13.18 3.39 -0.72
N SER A 111 11.96 3.77 -0.38
CA SER A 111 10.73 3.19 -0.99
C SER A 111 10.68 3.30 -2.51
N GLY A 112 11.22 4.38 -3.09
CA GLY A 112 11.33 4.59 -4.54
C GLY A 112 12.26 3.60 -5.26
N ALA A 113 13.14 2.90 -4.54
CA ALA A 113 14.09 1.97 -5.15
C ALA A 113 13.38 0.83 -5.90
N ARG A 114 12.25 0.34 -5.37
CA ARG A 114 11.47 -0.73 -6.02
C ARG A 114 11.02 -0.33 -7.42
N LEU A 115 10.48 0.86 -7.58
CA LEU A 115 9.99 1.36 -8.88
C LEU A 115 11.15 1.61 -9.84
N THR A 116 12.23 2.20 -9.37
CA THR A 116 13.43 2.45 -10.17
C THR A 116 14.02 1.14 -10.69
N ILE A 117 14.20 0.14 -9.83
CA ILE A 117 14.73 -1.17 -10.22
C ILE A 117 13.80 -1.86 -11.23
N ALA A 118 12.48 -1.87 -10.96
CA ALA A 118 11.51 -2.47 -11.86
C ALA A 118 11.52 -1.80 -13.24
N LYS A 119 11.57 -0.48 -13.29
CA LYS A 119 11.66 0.28 -14.53
C LYS A 119 12.92 -0.04 -15.31
N GLU A 120 14.10 0.07 -14.69
CA GLU A 120 15.38 -0.21 -15.35
C GLU A 120 15.47 -1.65 -15.87
N TYR A 121 14.90 -2.60 -15.13
CA TYR A 121 14.84 -4.00 -15.52
C TYR A 121 13.88 -4.23 -16.69
N LEU A 122 12.66 -3.71 -16.63
CA LEU A 122 11.65 -3.87 -17.69
C LEU A 122 12.03 -3.14 -18.98
N ASP A 123 12.77 -2.04 -18.87
CA ASP A 123 13.33 -1.29 -20.02
C ASP A 123 14.58 -1.98 -20.61
N GLY A 124 15.05 -3.09 -20.01
CA GLY A 124 16.24 -3.82 -20.48
C GLY A 124 17.57 -3.13 -20.21
N ARG A 125 17.59 -2.12 -19.32
CA ARG A 125 18.82 -1.38 -18.97
C ARG A 125 19.70 -2.13 -17.99
N ILE A 126 19.10 -2.98 -17.17
CA ILE A 126 19.78 -3.88 -16.26
C ILE A 126 19.32 -5.33 -16.46
N SER A 127 20.22 -6.27 -16.25
CA SER A 127 19.90 -7.70 -16.30
C SER A 127 19.14 -8.16 -15.03
N ARG A 128 18.48 -9.33 -15.10
CA ARG A 128 17.82 -9.94 -13.94
C ARG A 128 18.75 -10.09 -12.72
N PRO A 129 20.00 -10.65 -12.86
CA PRO A 129 20.91 -10.73 -11.72
C PRO A 129 21.25 -9.37 -11.11
N GLN A 130 21.41 -8.32 -11.93
CA GLN A 130 21.64 -6.96 -11.44
C GLN A 130 20.42 -6.42 -10.69
N ALA A 131 19.21 -6.64 -11.21
CA ALA A 131 17.97 -6.23 -10.53
C ALA A 131 17.84 -6.90 -9.16
N VAL A 132 18.12 -8.21 -9.05
CA VAL A 132 18.11 -8.96 -7.78
C VAL A 132 19.15 -8.38 -6.80
N GLN A 133 20.38 -8.10 -7.25
CA GLN A 133 21.41 -7.49 -6.41
C GLN A 133 20.99 -6.09 -5.91
N LEU A 134 20.39 -5.27 -6.77
CA LEU A 134 19.90 -3.95 -6.39
C LEU A 134 18.74 -4.04 -5.41
N ALA A 135 17.83 -5.03 -5.57
CA ALA A 135 16.75 -5.28 -4.62
C ALA A 135 17.28 -5.69 -3.24
N GLN A 136 18.29 -6.56 -3.18
CA GLN A 136 18.96 -6.89 -1.92
C GLN A 136 19.56 -5.64 -1.27
N LYS A 137 20.26 -4.82 -2.05
CA LYS A 137 20.99 -3.65 -1.55
C LYS A 137 20.07 -2.52 -1.07
N TYR A 138 19.09 -2.14 -1.90
CA TYR A 138 18.29 -0.93 -1.66
C TYR A 138 16.91 -1.18 -1.04
N GLN A 139 16.38 -2.40 -1.17
CA GLN A 139 15.16 -2.79 -0.49
C GLN A 139 15.46 -3.64 0.76
N LEU A 140 16.75 -3.93 1.04
CA LEU A 140 17.20 -4.73 2.18
C LEU A 140 16.53 -6.11 2.25
N LEU A 141 16.34 -6.74 1.08
CA LEU A 141 15.72 -8.05 0.97
C LEU A 141 16.73 -9.18 1.12
N SER A 142 16.28 -10.31 1.66
CA SER A 142 17.08 -11.55 1.54
C SER A 142 17.20 -11.96 0.08
N PRO A 143 18.18 -12.82 -0.29
CA PRO A 143 18.31 -13.31 -1.66
C PRO A 143 17.00 -13.89 -2.21
N GLU A 144 16.30 -14.72 -1.43
CA GLU A 144 15.06 -15.38 -1.82
C GLU A 144 13.93 -14.36 -2.04
N ARG A 145 13.80 -13.35 -1.17
CA ARG A 145 12.81 -12.29 -1.30
C ARG A 145 13.12 -11.35 -2.46
N ALA A 146 14.39 -11.10 -2.76
CA ALA A 146 14.80 -10.32 -3.92
C ALA A 146 14.43 -11.05 -5.22
N GLU A 147 14.70 -12.37 -5.30
CA GLU A 147 14.26 -13.19 -6.45
C GLU A 147 12.74 -13.18 -6.62
N GLN A 148 11.98 -13.32 -5.53
CA GLN A 148 10.51 -13.22 -5.56
C GLN A 148 10.03 -11.84 -6.02
N SER A 149 10.70 -10.76 -5.58
CA SER A 149 10.37 -9.40 -5.99
C SER A 149 10.56 -9.20 -7.49
N ILE A 150 11.65 -9.71 -8.06
CA ILE A 150 11.90 -9.61 -9.51
C ILE A 150 10.98 -10.55 -10.30
N ALA A 151 10.68 -11.75 -9.78
CA ALA A 151 9.67 -12.64 -10.39
C ALA A 151 8.26 -11.99 -10.38
N PHE A 152 7.93 -11.22 -9.37
CA PHE A 152 6.71 -10.42 -9.35
C PHE A 152 6.70 -9.35 -10.47
N VAL A 153 7.83 -8.66 -10.66
CA VAL A 153 8.00 -7.69 -11.76
C VAL A 153 7.85 -8.35 -13.12
N ASP A 154 8.44 -9.54 -13.33
CA ASP A 154 8.28 -10.30 -14.57
C ASP A 154 6.81 -10.63 -14.86
N ARG A 155 6.09 -11.08 -13.84
CA ARG A 155 4.69 -11.53 -13.97
C ARG A 155 3.72 -10.36 -14.15
N TYR A 156 3.87 -9.31 -13.37
CA TYR A 156 2.89 -8.23 -13.26
C TYR A 156 3.29 -6.94 -13.97
N ARG A 157 4.54 -6.83 -14.43
CA ARG A 157 5.04 -5.74 -15.26
C ARG A 157 4.75 -4.36 -14.65
N SER A 158 4.06 -3.49 -15.40
CA SER A 158 3.70 -2.14 -14.97
C SER A 158 2.78 -2.07 -13.74
N TYR A 159 2.16 -3.17 -13.33
CA TYR A 159 1.34 -3.20 -12.11
C TYR A 159 2.11 -2.72 -10.86
N VAL A 160 3.44 -2.86 -10.87
CA VAL A 160 4.31 -2.44 -9.75
C VAL A 160 4.17 -0.94 -9.41
N ILE A 161 3.76 -0.10 -10.37
CA ILE A 161 3.56 1.34 -10.14
C ILE A 161 2.46 1.62 -9.10
N ASN A 162 1.50 0.72 -8.96
CA ASN A 162 0.37 0.89 -8.06
C ASN A 162 0.81 1.05 -6.60
N TYR A 163 1.91 0.37 -6.20
CA TYR A 163 2.40 0.36 -4.83
C TYR A 163 3.22 1.60 -4.43
N GLY A 164 3.73 2.37 -5.39
CA GLY A 164 4.50 3.58 -5.14
C GLY A 164 3.75 4.81 -5.63
N LEU A 165 3.67 5.01 -6.94
CA LEU A 165 2.99 6.17 -7.53
C LEU A 165 1.51 6.24 -7.10
N GLY A 166 0.83 5.10 -6.96
CA GLY A 166 -0.55 5.05 -6.48
C GLY A 166 -0.67 5.57 -5.05
N LEU A 167 0.22 5.13 -4.16
CA LEU A 167 0.30 5.64 -2.80
C LEU A 167 0.54 7.15 -2.75
N ASP A 168 1.53 7.64 -3.52
CA ASP A 168 1.89 9.06 -3.51
C ASP A 168 0.73 9.95 -3.98
N LEU A 169 0.05 9.58 -5.06
CA LEU A 169 -1.08 10.37 -5.58
C LEU A 169 -2.32 10.31 -4.68
N VAL A 170 -2.58 9.19 -4.02
CA VAL A 170 -3.68 9.11 -3.02
C VAL A 170 -3.33 9.96 -1.81
N ARG A 171 -2.09 9.91 -1.32
CA ARG A 171 -1.61 10.77 -0.24
C ARG A 171 -1.79 12.24 -0.58
N ASP A 172 -1.28 12.68 -1.73
CA ASP A 172 -1.37 14.08 -2.17
C ASP A 172 -2.83 14.54 -2.27
N PHE A 173 -3.71 13.67 -2.80
CA PHE A 173 -5.15 13.97 -2.88
C PHE A 173 -5.76 14.17 -1.49
N VAL A 174 -5.55 13.25 -0.57
CA VAL A 174 -6.13 13.30 0.78
C VAL A 174 -5.56 14.44 1.59
N ASP A 175 -4.23 14.63 1.57
CA ASP A 175 -3.57 15.69 2.34
C ASP A 175 -3.92 17.09 1.82
N SER A 176 -4.21 17.24 0.52
CA SER A 176 -4.67 18.51 -0.06
C SER A 176 -6.12 18.87 0.30
N ALA A 177 -6.90 17.94 0.86
CA ALA A 177 -8.25 18.22 1.33
C ALA A 177 -8.25 19.11 2.59
N GLY A 178 -7.30 18.92 3.48
CA GLY A 178 -7.15 19.69 4.71
C GLY A 178 -6.27 18.97 5.74
N PRO A 179 -5.84 19.67 6.80
CA PRO A 179 -4.91 19.14 7.79
C PRO A 179 -5.58 18.30 8.88
N ASP A 180 -6.88 18.44 9.08
CA ASP A 180 -7.61 17.74 10.13
C ASP A 180 -8.04 16.32 9.68
N GLN A 181 -8.10 15.42 10.64
CA GLN A 181 -8.35 14.00 10.38
C GLN A 181 -9.76 13.74 9.79
N GLU A 182 -10.76 14.51 10.20
CA GLU A 182 -12.12 14.37 9.68
C GLU A 182 -12.16 14.67 8.17
N THR A 183 -11.55 15.77 7.75
CA THR A 183 -11.43 16.18 6.34
C THR A 183 -10.63 15.15 5.52
N ARG A 184 -9.55 14.63 6.08
CA ARG A 184 -8.74 13.59 5.43
C ARG A 184 -9.54 12.29 5.25
N TRP A 185 -10.27 11.84 6.27
CA TRP A 185 -11.15 10.67 6.15
C TRP A 185 -12.29 10.88 5.15
N ALA A 186 -12.88 12.06 5.09
CA ALA A 186 -13.91 12.38 4.10
C ALA A 186 -13.35 12.30 2.66
N ALA A 187 -12.13 12.80 2.43
CA ALA A 187 -11.47 12.68 1.14
C ALA A 187 -11.15 11.21 0.79
N MET A 188 -10.71 10.43 1.77
CA MET A 188 -10.46 8.99 1.61
C MET A 188 -11.76 8.22 1.33
N GLU A 189 -12.85 8.50 2.06
CA GLU A 189 -14.17 7.88 1.80
C GLU A 189 -14.60 8.11 0.35
N ARG A 190 -14.40 9.31 -0.19
CA ARG A 190 -14.71 9.62 -1.58
C ARG A 190 -13.95 8.72 -2.55
N ILE A 191 -12.65 8.52 -2.34
CA ILE A 191 -11.83 7.59 -3.15
C ILE A 191 -12.38 6.17 -3.07
N LEU A 192 -12.79 5.73 -1.88
CA LEU A 192 -13.22 4.36 -1.62
C LEU A 192 -14.64 4.06 -2.08
N SER A 193 -15.47 5.08 -2.30
CA SER A 193 -16.92 4.91 -2.53
C SER A 193 -17.41 5.42 -3.89
N GLU A 194 -16.59 6.16 -4.63
CA GLU A 194 -16.95 6.73 -5.93
C GLU A 194 -16.01 6.21 -7.04
N PRO A 195 -16.48 6.21 -8.30
CA PRO A 195 -15.62 5.87 -9.44
C PRO A 195 -14.50 6.90 -9.54
N THR A 196 -13.30 6.50 -9.12
CA THR A 196 -12.12 7.38 -9.10
C THR A 196 -11.12 6.91 -10.15
N VAL A 197 -10.58 7.83 -10.92
CA VAL A 197 -9.50 7.57 -11.88
C VAL A 197 -8.30 8.48 -11.60
N LEU A 198 -7.16 8.16 -12.20
CA LEU A 198 -5.91 8.91 -12.03
C LEU A 198 -6.08 10.43 -12.21
N ALA A 199 -6.87 10.84 -13.21
CA ALA A 199 -7.12 12.27 -13.47
C ALA A 199 -7.85 12.97 -12.32
N ASP A 200 -8.66 12.25 -11.55
CA ASP A 200 -9.36 12.81 -10.39
C ASP A 200 -8.40 13.04 -9.23
N LEU A 201 -7.48 12.08 -8.98
CA LEU A 201 -6.42 12.26 -7.98
C LEU A 201 -5.54 13.48 -8.31
N MET A 202 -5.17 13.65 -9.57
CA MET A 202 -4.34 14.78 -10.01
C MET A 202 -5.03 16.15 -9.91
N ARG A 203 -6.36 16.20 -9.95
CA ARG A 203 -7.14 17.44 -9.80
C ARG A 203 -7.33 17.84 -8.33
N GLY A 204 -7.16 16.91 -7.41
CA GLY A 204 -7.43 17.10 -6.00
C GLY A 204 -8.92 16.99 -5.62
N PRO A 205 -9.22 16.96 -4.31
CA PRO A 205 -10.57 16.74 -3.79
C PRO A 205 -11.52 17.93 -4.02
N ASN A 206 -10.99 19.13 -4.23
CA ASN A 206 -11.75 20.36 -4.47
C ASN A 206 -11.46 20.90 -5.89
N PRO A 207 -12.05 20.33 -6.97
CA PRO A 207 -11.87 20.87 -8.31
C PRO A 207 -12.44 22.28 -8.36
N ARG A 208 -11.62 23.24 -8.79
CA ARG A 208 -12.02 24.63 -9.03
C ARG A 208 -12.99 24.73 -10.21
#